data_3cf7fcd1b8b172194a9d075d00ee1fe6
#
_entry.id   3cf7fcd1b8b172194a9d075d00ee1fe6
#
_cell.length_a   1.000
_cell.length_b   1.000
_cell.length_c   1.000
_cell.angle_alpha   90.00
_cell.angle_beta   90.00
_cell.angle_gamma   90.00
#
_symmetry.space_group_name_H-M   'P 1'
#
loop_
_entity.id
_entity.type
_entity.pdbx_description
1 polymer ?
#
loop_
_entity_poly.entity_id
_entity_poly.type
_entity_poly.pdbx_seq_one_letter_code
_entity_poly.pdbx_strand_id
1 'polypeptide(L)'
;MKDDSIRFRLSAAGAILLLTCSLAFAQQTGTLKVKTTTGRAGVFVDDKYLGPASNFGMARSYAVAAGEHTVTIREPRYETATAKVTVVAGKKVTVRQELKALPTPKGPFGRLRTEGGEKYSAVYINGEYMGHVDEFDNFAQGLLLPPGSYTVKIVPVSGGAGVEQKVDLKANETTIVRASGK
;
A
#
# COMPACT_ATOMS: atom_id res chain seq x y z
N MET A 1 29.78 -4.48 -83.14
CA MET A 1 29.87 -5.90 -82.91
C MET A 1 30.64 -6.12 -81.69
N LYS A 2 29.96 -6.09 -80.55
CA LYS A 2 30.31 -6.82 -79.34
C LYS A 2 29.20 -6.59 -78.32
N ASP A 3 28.50 -7.62 -78.10
CA ASP A 3 27.36 -7.72 -77.21
C ASP A 3 27.92 -7.92 -75.78
N ASP A 4 27.66 -7.00 -74.86
CA ASP A 4 27.99 -7.17 -73.46
C ASP A 4 26.72 -7.06 -72.63
N SER A 5 26.11 -8.24 -72.46
CA SER A 5 24.95 -8.44 -71.59
C SER A 5 25.41 -8.42 -70.13
N ILE A 6 25.16 -7.34 -69.43
CA ILE A 6 25.35 -7.20 -68.00
C ILE A 6 24.24 -7.95 -67.26
N ARG A 7 24.59 -9.10 -66.68
CA ARG A 7 23.71 -9.88 -65.82
C ARG A 7 23.64 -9.26 -64.42
N PHE A 8 22.52 -8.62 -64.12
CA PHE A 8 22.21 -8.16 -62.76
C PHE A 8 21.85 -9.37 -61.87
N ARG A 9 22.71 -9.68 -60.92
CA ARG A 9 22.42 -10.66 -59.88
C ARG A 9 21.65 -9.98 -58.78
N LEU A 10 20.32 -10.22 -58.65
CA LEU A 10 19.55 -9.84 -57.47
C LEU A 10 19.96 -10.80 -56.31
N SER A 11 20.67 -10.28 -55.35
CA SER A 11 20.82 -10.91 -54.03
C SER A 11 19.58 -10.68 -53.20
N ALA A 12 18.78 -11.73 -53.03
CA ALA A 12 17.66 -11.71 -52.11
C ALA A 12 18.22 -11.83 -50.67
N ALA A 13 18.40 -10.70 -50.00
CA ALA A 13 18.65 -10.69 -48.56
C ALA A 13 17.31 -10.93 -47.84
N GLY A 14 17.10 -12.16 -47.42
CA GLY A 14 15.95 -12.52 -46.58
C GLY A 14 16.07 -11.90 -45.19
N ALA A 15 15.29 -10.86 -44.94
CA ALA A 15 15.12 -10.31 -43.58
C ALA A 15 14.24 -11.27 -42.78
N ILE A 16 14.86 -12.10 -41.95
CA ILE A 16 14.15 -12.91 -40.95
C ILE A 16 13.69 -11.94 -39.84
N LEU A 17 12.42 -11.54 -39.90
CA LEU A 17 11.75 -10.78 -38.86
C LEU A 17 11.46 -11.72 -37.67
N LEU A 18 12.35 -11.74 -36.69
CA LEU A 18 12.12 -12.44 -35.42
C LEU A 18 11.02 -11.74 -34.67
N LEU A 19 9.79 -12.23 -34.82
CA LEU A 19 8.63 -11.82 -34.06
C LEU A 19 8.81 -12.36 -32.63
N THR A 20 9.42 -11.58 -31.73
CA THR A 20 9.47 -11.88 -30.29
C THR A 20 8.08 -11.70 -29.72
N CYS A 21 7.32 -12.78 -29.70
CA CYS A 21 6.04 -12.84 -29.02
C CYS A 21 6.31 -12.75 -27.50
N SER A 22 6.26 -11.56 -26.93
CA SER A 22 6.28 -11.37 -25.49
C SER A 22 4.99 -11.95 -24.94
N LEU A 23 5.03 -13.20 -24.45
CA LEU A 23 3.95 -13.78 -23.67
C LEU A 23 3.84 -12.99 -22.37
N ALA A 24 2.96 -11.99 -22.34
CA ALA A 24 2.53 -11.39 -21.11
C ALA A 24 1.76 -12.47 -20.33
N PHE A 25 2.44 -13.15 -19.41
CA PHE A 25 1.78 -14.01 -18.44
C PHE A 25 0.86 -13.10 -17.61
N ALA A 26 -0.44 -13.16 -17.90
CA ALA A 26 -1.43 -12.55 -17.02
C ALA A 26 -1.24 -13.17 -15.64
N GLN A 27 -0.77 -12.37 -14.69
CA GLN A 27 -0.52 -12.83 -13.34
C GLN A 27 -1.84 -13.33 -12.75
N GLN A 28 -1.94 -14.63 -12.54
CA GLN A 28 -3.12 -15.23 -11.97
C GLN A 28 -3.29 -14.73 -10.54
N THR A 29 -4.50 -14.30 -10.18
CA THR A 29 -4.80 -13.74 -8.86
C THR A 29 -5.83 -14.59 -8.13
N GLY A 30 -5.71 -14.61 -6.81
CA GLY A 30 -6.76 -15.06 -5.90
C GLY A 30 -7.32 -13.90 -5.09
N THR A 31 -8.22 -14.18 -4.18
CA THR A 31 -8.87 -13.17 -3.33
C THR A 31 -8.46 -13.32 -1.89
N LEU A 32 -7.90 -12.26 -1.31
CA LEU A 32 -7.56 -12.19 0.12
C LEU A 32 -8.73 -11.60 0.93
N LYS A 33 -9.11 -12.28 2.01
CA LYS A 33 -9.94 -11.76 3.10
C LYS A 33 -9.12 -11.68 4.39
N VAL A 34 -9.32 -10.59 5.15
CA VAL A 34 -8.71 -10.43 6.47
C VAL A 34 -9.81 -10.19 7.50
N LYS A 35 -9.74 -10.90 8.62
CA LYS A 35 -10.58 -10.71 9.80
C LYS A 35 -9.67 -10.52 11.01
N THR A 36 -9.85 -9.42 11.71
CA THR A 36 -9.04 -9.09 12.88
C THR A 36 -9.87 -8.37 13.93
N THR A 37 -9.32 -8.16 15.11
CA THR A 37 -9.96 -7.53 16.27
C THR A 37 -10.51 -6.15 15.97
N THR A 38 -9.83 -5.37 15.12
CA THR A 38 -10.24 -4.01 14.77
C THR A 38 -10.17 -3.77 13.26
N GLY A 39 -11.25 -3.18 12.71
CA GLY A 39 -11.31 -2.81 11.30
C GLY A 39 -10.32 -1.71 10.89
N ARG A 40 -9.76 -0.97 11.85
CA ARG A 40 -8.80 0.13 11.61
C ARG A 40 -7.39 -0.35 11.33
N ALA A 41 -7.07 -1.60 11.69
CA ALA A 41 -5.74 -2.16 11.46
C ALA A 41 -5.38 -2.13 9.98
N GLY A 42 -4.19 -1.65 9.65
CA GLY A 42 -3.64 -1.69 8.30
C GLY A 42 -3.25 -3.11 7.90
N VAL A 43 -3.63 -3.48 6.68
CA VAL A 43 -3.26 -4.77 6.07
C VAL A 43 -2.17 -4.56 5.05
N PHE A 44 -1.08 -5.30 5.21
CA PHE A 44 0.07 -5.30 4.31
C PHE A 44 0.22 -6.70 3.70
N VAL A 45 0.55 -6.75 2.43
CA VAL A 45 0.95 -7.97 1.73
C VAL A 45 2.33 -7.73 1.16
N ASP A 46 3.31 -8.54 1.55
CA ASP A 46 4.71 -8.40 1.18
C ASP A 46 5.20 -6.95 1.40
N ASP A 47 4.91 -6.42 2.60
CA ASP A 47 5.18 -5.06 3.06
C ASP A 47 4.48 -3.92 2.30
N LYS A 48 3.69 -4.23 1.27
CA LYS A 48 2.87 -3.24 0.58
C LYS A 48 1.55 -3.05 1.32
N TYR A 49 1.25 -1.80 1.71
CA TYR A 49 -0.04 -1.44 2.30
C TYR A 49 -1.17 -1.55 1.26
N LEU A 50 -2.25 -2.25 1.62
CA LEU A 50 -3.42 -2.45 0.77
C LEU A 50 -4.68 -1.72 1.28
N GLY A 51 -4.71 -1.32 2.53
CA GLY A 51 -5.86 -0.63 3.13
C GLY A 51 -6.21 -1.16 4.52
N PRO A 52 -7.21 -0.56 5.20
CA PRO A 52 -7.66 -1.02 6.51
C PRO A 52 -8.40 -2.36 6.44
N ALA A 53 -8.33 -3.15 7.51
CA ALA A 53 -8.95 -4.48 7.58
C ALA A 53 -10.47 -4.47 7.37
N SER A 54 -11.16 -3.38 7.70
CA SER A 54 -12.59 -3.20 7.41
C SER A 54 -12.93 -3.34 5.93
N ASN A 55 -12.01 -2.98 5.05
CA ASN A 55 -12.20 -3.08 3.61
C ASN A 55 -12.13 -4.53 3.08
N PHE A 56 -11.55 -5.46 3.86
CA PHE A 56 -11.43 -6.88 3.50
C PHE A 56 -12.64 -7.73 3.93
N GLY A 57 -13.60 -7.12 4.64
CA GLY A 57 -14.68 -7.86 5.31
C GLY A 57 -15.81 -8.31 4.39
N MET A 58 -16.58 -7.42 3.83
CA MET A 58 -17.81 -7.75 3.11
C MET A 58 -17.91 -7.24 1.68
N ALA A 59 -17.45 -6.06 1.38
CA ALA A 59 -17.72 -5.39 0.12
C ALA A 59 -16.55 -5.37 -0.87
N ARG A 60 -15.33 -5.58 -0.42
CA ARG A 60 -14.14 -5.50 -1.27
C ARG A 60 -13.27 -6.73 -1.09
N SER A 61 -13.00 -7.38 -2.17
CA SER A 61 -12.00 -8.43 -2.28
C SER A 61 -10.75 -7.82 -2.89
N TYR A 62 -9.62 -7.99 -2.25
CA TYR A 62 -8.35 -7.59 -2.82
C TYR A 62 -7.78 -8.74 -3.62
N ALA A 63 -7.53 -8.48 -4.90
CA ALA A 63 -6.81 -9.42 -5.74
C ALA A 63 -5.34 -9.41 -5.33
N VAL A 64 -4.83 -10.60 -5.01
CA VAL A 64 -3.41 -10.83 -4.71
C VAL A 64 -2.91 -11.88 -5.69
N ALA A 65 -1.68 -11.75 -6.15
CA ALA A 65 -1.06 -12.73 -7.04
C ALA A 65 -1.16 -14.14 -6.45
N ALA A 66 -1.23 -15.16 -7.30
CA ALA A 66 -1.12 -16.53 -6.84
C ALA A 66 0.32 -16.80 -6.40
N GLY A 67 0.49 -17.47 -5.27
CA GLY A 67 1.80 -17.74 -4.67
C GLY A 67 1.79 -17.68 -3.15
N GLU A 68 2.97 -17.74 -2.57
CA GLU A 68 3.18 -17.54 -1.15
C GLU A 68 3.35 -16.05 -0.86
N HIS A 69 2.64 -15.57 0.16
CA HIS A 69 2.66 -14.18 0.59
C HIS A 69 2.76 -14.06 2.11
N THR A 70 3.35 -12.98 2.55
CA THR A 70 3.36 -12.60 3.96
C THR A 70 2.31 -11.52 4.18
N VAL A 71 1.29 -11.83 4.99
CA VAL A 71 0.26 -10.87 5.40
C VAL A 71 0.62 -10.33 6.76
N THR A 72 0.86 -9.03 6.86
CA THR A 72 1.14 -8.33 8.12
C THR A 72 -0.01 -7.41 8.46
N ILE A 73 -0.44 -7.43 9.72
CA ILE A 73 -1.52 -6.60 10.25
C ILE A 73 -0.94 -5.69 11.32
N ARG A 74 -1.05 -4.36 11.12
CA ARG A 74 -0.48 -3.34 11.99
C ARG A 74 -1.56 -2.39 12.49
N GLU A 75 -1.57 -2.15 13.77
CA GLU A 75 -2.38 -1.13 14.43
C GLU A 75 -1.59 -0.61 15.66
N PRO A 76 -1.39 0.70 15.82
CA PRO A 76 -0.46 1.26 16.81
C PRO A 76 -0.71 0.87 18.26
N ARG A 77 -1.95 0.52 18.60
CA ARG A 77 -2.35 0.12 19.96
C ARG A 77 -2.27 -1.38 20.21
N TYR A 78 -1.78 -2.15 19.23
CA TYR A 78 -1.70 -3.60 19.27
C TYR A 78 -0.34 -4.11 18.81
N GLU A 79 0.00 -5.31 19.24
CA GLU A 79 1.17 -6.01 18.71
C GLU A 79 0.95 -6.32 17.22
N THR A 80 2.00 -6.15 16.42
CA THR A 80 1.96 -6.51 14.99
C THR A 80 1.77 -8.01 14.83
N ALA A 81 0.82 -8.42 14.00
CA ALA A 81 0.59 -9.82 13.67
C ALA A 81 1.01 -10.12 12.22
N THR A 82 1.65 -11.27 12.02
CA THR A 82 2.13 -11.70 10.71
C THR A 82 1.70 -13.14 10.45
N ALA A 83 1.25 -13.43 9.22
CA ALA A 83 0.87 -14.76 8.77
C ALA A 83 1.41 -15.02 7.36
N LYS A 84 1.98 -16.21 7.13
CA LYS A 84 2.27 -16.70 5.78
C LYS A 84 1.02 -17.37 5.20
N VAL A 85 0.70 -17.06 3.96
CA VAL A 85 -0.48 -17.59 3.27
C VAL A 85 -0.14 -17.99 1.85
N THR A 86 -0.75 -19.06 1.36
CA THR A 86 -0.67 -19.45 -0.04
C THR A 86 -1.96 -19.01 -0.74
N VAL A 87 -1.83 -18.09 -1.70
CA VAL A 87 -2.92 -17.62 -2.55
C VAL A 87 -2.99 -18.51 -3.78
N VAL A 88 -4.15 -19.13 -4.02
CA VAL A 88 -4.41 -19.94 -5.21
C VAL A 88 -5.26 -19.14 -6.18
N ALA A 89 -4.91 -19.19 -7.46
CA ALA A 89 -5.62 -18.51 -8.53
C ALA A 89 -7.14 -18.83 -8.51
N GLY A 90 -7.96 -17.79 -8.62
CA GLY A 90 -9.42 -17.89 -8.57
C GLY A 90 -10.01 -18.33 -7.24
N LYS A 91 -9.19 -18.60 -6.22
CA LYS A 91 -9.67 -19.02 -4.89
C LYS A 91 -9.63 -17.86 -3.89
N LYS A 92 -10.47 -17.99 -2.85
CA LYS A 92 -10.49 -17.10 -1.71
C LYS A 92 -9.68 -17.68 -0.56
N VAL A 93 -8.73 -16.90 -0.04
CA VAL A 93 -8.01 -17.20 1.19
C VAL A 93 -8.48 -16.24 2.29
N THR A 94 -8.64 -16.72 3.52
CA THR A 94 -9.05 -15.91 4.67
C THR A 94 -8.00 -16.00 5.77
N VAL A 95 -7.41 -14.86 6.10
CA VAL A 95 -6.54 -14.69 7.27
C VAL A 95 -7.39 -14.23 8.45
N ARG A 96 -7.27 -14.92 9.58
CA ARG A 96 -7.88 -14.52 10.85
C ARG A 96 -6.79 -14.31 11.87
N GLN A 97 -6.72 -13.10 12.43
CA GLN A 97 -5.74 -12.72 13.44
C GLN A 97 -6.39 -11.89 14.53
N GLU A 98 -6.30 -12.37 15.75
CA GLU A 98 -6.61 -11.57 16.94
C GLU A 98 -5.36 -10.79 17.32
N LEU A 99 -5.51 -9.48 17.48
CA LEU A 99 -4.42 -8.60 17.86
C LEU A 99 -4.41 -8.45 19.39
N LYS A 100 -3.23 -8.51 19.97
CA LYS A 100 -3.02 -8.30 21.39
C LYS A 100 -2.79 -6.83 21.68
N ALA A 101 -3.60 -6.25 22.57
CA ALA A 101 -3.51 -4.82 22.90
C ALA A 101 -2.19 -4.50 23.64
N LEU A 102 -1.59 -3.38 23.27
CA LEU A 102 -0.46 -2.77 23.96
C LEU A 102 -0.95 -1.93 25.14
N PRO A 103 -0.10 -1.66 26.16
CA PRO A 103 -0.41 -0.72 27.22
C PRO A 103 -0.75 0.65 26.68
N THR A 104 -1.76 1.31 27.27
CA THR A 104 -2.15 2.67 26.88
C THR A 104 -1.07 3.66 27.32
N PRO A 105 -0.51 4.47 26.40
CA PRO A 105 0.44 5.50 26.75
C PRO A 105 -0.16 6.55 27.68
N LYS A 106 0.67 7.18 28.50
CA LYS A 106 0.28 8.28 29.40
C LYS A 106 0.76 9.61 28.81
N GLY A 107 -0.13 10.64 28.83
CA GLY A 107 0.18 11.99 28.39
C GLY A 107 1.24 12.72 29.23
N PRO A 108 1.57 13.96 28.87
CA PRO A 108 0.77 14.83 28.00
C PRO A 108 0.89 14.47 26.51
N PHE A 109 -0.14 14.80 25.72
CA PHE A 109 -0.18 14.59 24.28
C PHE A 109 -0.47 15.89 23.53
N GLY A 110 0.10 16.02 22.33
CA GLY A 110 -0.42 16.85 21.26
C GLY A 110 -1.30 16.03 20.34
N ARG A 111 -2.06 16.69 19.49
CA ARG A 111 -2.95 16.06 18.51
C ARG A 111 -2.48 16.35 17.10
N LEU A 112 -2.30 15.32 16.30
CA LEU A 112 -2.03 15.44 14.88
C LEU A 112 -3.31 15.10 14.12
N ARG A 113 -3.72 15.99 13.20
CA ARG A 113 -4.84 15.79 12.28
C ARG A 113 -4.34 15.79 10.84
N THR A 114 -5.07 15.09 9.99
CA THR A 114 -4.84 15.10 8.55
C THR A 114 -5.95 15.88 7.84
N GLU A 115 -5.63 16.51 6.73
CA GLU A 115 -6.60 17.14 5.83
C GLU A 115 -6.32 16.74 4.38
N GLY A 116 -7.39 16.37 3.67
CA GLY A 116 -7.33 15.98 2.25
C GLY A 116 -6.69 14.61 2.03
N GLY A 117 -6.34 14.34 0.79
CA GLY A 117 -5.75 13.06 0.36
C GLY A 117 -6.79 12.04 -0.09
N GLU A 118 -6.29 10.95 -0.63
CA GLU A 118 -7.11 9.81 -1.04
C GLU A 118 -7.60 9.06 0.20
N LYS A 119 -8.85 8.66 0.18
CA LYS A 119 -9.46 7.85 1.25
C LYS A 119 -8.61 6.60 1.53
N TYR A 120 -8.42 6.30 2.81
CA TYR A 120 -7.59 5.20 3.30
C TYR A 120 -6.08 5.32 3.01
N SER A 121 -5.59 6.46 2.56
CA SER A 121 -4.14 6.69 2.49
C SER A 121 -3.46 6.40 3.82
N ALA A 122 -2.35 5.66 3.78
CA ALA A 122 -1.61 5.28 4.99
C ALA A 122 -0.90 6.49 5.58
N VAL A 123 -0.96 6.63 6.90
CA VAL A 123 -0.23 7.63 7.68
C VAL A 123 0.90 6.95 8.43
N TYR A 124 2.12 7.41 8.20
CA TYR A 124 3.33 6.97 8.89
C TYR A 124 3.91 8.10 9.72
N ILE A 125 4.36 7.79 10.91
CA ILE A 125 5.09 8.70 11.79
C ILE A 125 6.48 8.10 12.03
N ASN A 126 7.52 8.83 11.66
CA ASN A 126 8.91 8.36 11.75
C ASN A 126 9.12 6.97 11.11
N GLY A 127 8.38 6.68 10.02
CA GLY A 127 8.42 5.41 9.30
C GLY A 127 7.49 4.32 9.85
N GLU A 128 6.85 4.50 11.00
CA GLU A 128 5.91 3.54 11.56
C GLU A 128 4.47 3.84 11.11
N TYR A 129 3.73 2.81 10.72
CA TYR A 129 2.31 2.93 10.36
C TYR A 129 1.47 3.26 11.59
N MET A 130 0.68 4.34 11.49
CA MET A 130 -0.14 4.85 12.60
C MET A 130 -1.65 4.81 12.32
N GLY A 131 -2.07 4.49 11.10
CA GLY A 131 -3.47 4.47 10.70
C GLY A 131 -3.65 5.01 9.28
N HIS A 132 -4.84 5.47 8.97
CA HIS A 132 -5.13 6.08 7.67
C HIS A 132 -5.80 7.46 7.83
N VAL A 133 -5.76 8.28 6.78
CA VAL A 133 -6.19 9.69 6.83
C VAL A 133 -7.59 9.87 7.38
N ASP A 134 -8.55 9.01 7.02
CA ASP A 134 -9.95 9.11 7.48
C ASP A 134 -10.13 8.92 9.00
N GLU A 135 -9.11 8.40 9.67
CA GLU A 135 -9.12 8.29 11.14
C GLU A 135 -8.77 9.59 11.82
N PHE A 136 -8.05 10.46 11.13
CA PHE A 136 -7.43 11.66 11.70
C PHE A 136 -7.96 12.96 11.09
N ASP A 137 -8.89 12.91 10.13
CA ASP A 137 -9.45 14.08 9.45
C ASP A 137 -10.55 14.78 10.26
N ASN A 138 -11.16 14.09 11.22
CA ASN A 138 -12.25 14.61 12.02
C ASN A 138 -11.72 15.51 13.15
N PHE A 139 -12.44 16.60 13.43
CA PHE A 139 -12.12 17.56 14.50
C PHE A 139 -12.02 16.90 15.90
N ALA A 140 -12.88 15.93 16.18
CA ALA A 140 -12.89 15.21 17.46
C ALA A 140 -11.86 14.08 17.53
N GLN A 141 -11.39 13.63 16.38
CA GLN A 141 -10.47 12.50 16.23
C GLN A 141 -9.15 13.00 15.67
N GLY A 142 -8.07 12.59 16.23
CA GLY A 142 -6.73 12.88 15.78
C GLY A 142 -5.79 11.90 16.44
N LEU A 143 -4.62 11.73 15.86
CA LEU A 143 -3.59 10.91 16.43
C LEU A 143 -2.96 11.63 17.62
N LEU A 144 -3.01 11.02 18.80
CA LEU A 144 -2.40 11.53 20.00
C LEU A 144 -0.96 11.03 20.10
N LEU A 145 -0.02 11.96 20.15
CA LEU A 145 1.41 11.68 20.26
C LEU A 145 2.01 12.53 21.37
N PRO A 146 3.08 12.08 22.04
CA PRO A 146 3.86 12.94 22.93
C PRO A 146 4.33 14.21 22.20
N PRO A 147 4.57 15.33 22.91
CA PRO A 147 5.21 16.50 22.31
C PRO A 147 6.57 16.16 21.73
N GLY A 148 6.88 16.68 20.54
CA GLY A 148 8.14 16.40 19.85
C GLY A 148 8.09 16.70 18.36
N SER A 149 9.21 16.49 17.69
CA SER A 149 9.35 16.64 16.23
C SER A 149 9.16 15.29 15.54
N TYR A 150 8.33 15.28 14.52
CA TYR A 150 7.94 14.07 13.80
C TYR A 150 8.07 14.25 12.29
N THR A 151 8.50 13.20 11.61
CA THR A 151 8.35 13.08 10.17
C THR A 151 7.05 12.36 9.87
N VAL A 152 6.09 13.07 9.27
CA VAL A 152 4.78 12.53 8.88
C VAL A 152 4.81 12.24 7.39
N LYS A 153 4.52 10.99 7.02
CA LYS A 153 4.41 10.58 5.62
C LYS A 153 3.01 10.03 5.35
N ILE A 154 2.37 10.51 4.31
CA ILE A 154 1.05 10.04 3.86
C ILE A 154 1.20 9.41 2.48
N VAL A 155 0.85 8.14 2.37
CA VAL A 155 1.02 7.33 1.14
C VAL A 155 -0.35 6.91 0.62
N PRO A 156 -0.72 7.30 -0.63
CA PRO A 156 -1.99 6.89 -1.23
C PRO A 156 -2.10 5.37 -1.39
N VAL A 157 -3.31 4.82 -1.22
CA VAL A 157 -3.57 3.39 -1.46
C VAL A 157 -3.42 3.03 -2.93
N SER A 158 -3.79 3.95 -3.83
CA SER A 158 -3.61 3.78 -5.28
C SER A 158 -2.14 3.67 -5.72
N GLY A 159 -1.22 4.01 -4.82
CA GLY A 159 0.21 4.11 -5.12
C GLY A 159 0.58 5.53 -5.61
N GLY A 160 1.86 5.74 -5.84
CA GLY A 160 2.41 7.03 -6.25
C GLY A 160 3.23 7.71 -5.16
N ALA A 161 3.68 8.93 -5.46
CA ALA A 161 4.44 9.73 -4.51
C ALA A 161 3.54 10.19 -3.37
N GLY A 162 3.88 9.78 -2.14
CA GLY A 162 3.24 10.29 -0.94
C GLY A 162 3.70 11.72 -0.62
N VAL A 163 3.05 12.34 0.34
CA VAL A 163 3.48 13.60 0.94
C VAL A 163 4.28 13.30 2.18
N GLU A 164 5.43 13.95 2.35
CA GLU A 164 6.24 13.86 3.56
C GLU A 164 6.48 15.25 4.12
N GLN A 165 6.24 15.42 5.41
CA GLN A 165 6.34 16.70 6.10
C GLN A 165 6.91 16.51 7.51
N LYS A 166 7.83 17.40 7.91
CA LYS A 166 8.26 17.49 9.31
C LYS A 166 7.35 18.45 10.07
N VAL A 167 6.93 18.04 11.25
CA VAL A 167 6.05 18.81 12.13
C VAL A 167 6.54 18.78 13.56
N ASP A 168 6.34 19.88 14.26
CA ASP A 168 6.54 19.98 15.71
C ASP A 168 5.19 19.94 16.40
N LEU A 169 5.03 18.98 17.30
CA LEU A 169 3.80 18.79 18.07
C LEU A 169 4.01 19.27 19.51
N LYS A 170 3.13 20.14 19.97
CA LYS A 170 3.14 20.65 21.34
C LYS A 170 2.01 20.03 22.16
N ALA A 171 2.24 19.94 23.47
CA ALA A 171 1.21 19.43 24.38
C ALA A 171 -0.07 20.28 24.31
N ASN A 172 -1.21 19.59 24.26
CA ASN A 172 -2.56 20.18 24.20
C ASN A 172 -2.85 21.06 22.96
N GLU A 173 -1.95 21.04 21.96
CA GLU A 173 -2.15 21.72 20.68
C GLU A 173 -2.52 20.73 19.57
N THR A 174 -3.18 21.25 18.54
CA THR A 174 -3.49 20.46 17.32
C THR A 174 -2.63 20.95 16.17
N THR A 175 -1.89 20.03 15.56
CA THR A 175 -1.12 20.26 14.34
C THR A 175 -1.82 19.58 13.18
N ILE A 176 -1.95 20.27 12.05
CA ILE A 176 -2.63 19.75 10.85
C ILE A 176 -1.59 19.46 9.76
N VAL A 177 -1.65 18.26 9.21
CA VAL A 177 -0.85 17.82 8.07
C VAL A 177 -1.75 17.65 6.85
N ARG A 178 -1.41 18.31 5.74
CA ARG A 178 -2.18 18.22 4.51
C ARG A 178 -1.63 17.12 3.61
N ALA A 179 -2.50 16.20 3.22
CA ALA A 179 -2.17 15.06 2.36
C ALA A 179 -2.08 15.43 0.87
N SER A 180 -2.52 16.64 0.48
CA SER A 180 -2.36 17.17 -0.87
C SER A 180 -1.52 18.44 -0.79
N GLY A 181 -0.47 18.52 -1.61
CA GLY A 181 0.17 19.81 -1.89
C GLY A 181 -0.84 20.75 -2.56
N LYS A 182 -0.81 22.03 -2.18
CA LYS A 182 -1.47 23.08 -2.96
C LYS A 182 -0.79 23.24 -4.30
#